data_2ac85731e23e3959a4c0ea4776e2a79c
#
_entry.id   2ac85731e23e3959a4c0ea4776e2a79c
#
_cell.length_a   1.000
_cell.length_b   1.000
_cell.length_c   1.000
_cell.angle_alpha   90.00
_cell.angle_beta   90.00
_cell.angle_gamma   90.00
#
_symmetry.space_group_name_H-M   'P 1'
#
loop_
_entity.id
_entity.type
_entity.pdbx_description
1 polymer ?
#
loop_
_entity_poly.entity_id
_entity_poly.type
_entity_poly.pdbx_seq_one_letter_code
_entity_poly.pdbx_strand_id
1 'polypeptide(L)'
;MSGEDSPDDALEAGWGTADRALDQSDIDSLFGDMDKPAAGEDQKRRGFHALVGGALVGIDRLPTLNIIVDRLAQLLTASFRIFTADNADVNIDRVRAIRLKDFLESVDLPAMIAVLRIEQWDGYCLVALDPRLIGSAVDLLLGGRRNKPQLIEGRPCTAIERTFIERLIKEVVAPDLKRAFEMVGDIDFVLERFETTPSYAAITKLSAAAIGFRADVAMENRGGHIDFLIPYATLDPVHDLLSQEYVGKKQGGDPAFRSHLLGTLPRTTMHVRAVIERRRISALEVLRWRPGSKLLL
;
A
#
# COMPACT_ATOMS: atom_id res chain seq x y z
N MET A 1 73.72 -2.57 -39.42
CA MET A 1 73.54 -1.14 -39.56
C MET A 1 72.06 -0.92 -39.62
N SER A 2 71.44 -0.86 -38.49
CA SER A 2 71.12 0.29 -37.67
C SER A 2 70.01 1.12 -38.29
N GLY A 3 68.84 1.05 -37.80
CA GLY A 3 67.69 1.88 -38.03
C GLY A 3 66.70 1.62 -36.89
N GLU A 4 66.82 2.41 -35.84
CA GLU A 4 65.91 2.47 -34.70
C GLU A 4 64.59 3.10 -35.18
N ASP A 5 63.51 2.37 -35.07
CA ASP A 5 62.15 2.90 -35.14
C ASP A 5 61.61 3.09 -33.72
N SER A 6 61.42 4.34 -33.37
CA SER A 6 60.81 4.78 -32.11
C SER A 6 59.33 4.41 -31.99
N PRO A 7 58.81 4.06 -30.82
CA PRO A 7 57.44 3.63 -30.59
C PRO A 7 56.47 4.76 -30.23
N ASP A 8 56.58 5.97 -30.81
CA ASP A 8 55.78 7.14 -30.47
C ASP A 8 54.66 7.53 -31.44
N ASP A 9 54.44 6.75 -32.53
CA ASP A 9 53.45 7.10 -33.54
C ASP A 9 52.12 6.29 -33.50
N ALA A 10 51.81 5.61 -32.38
CA ALA A 10 50.61 4.77 -32.29
C ALA A 10 49.54 5.30 -31.32
N LEU A 11 49.57 6.54 -30.87
CA LEU A 11 48.65 7.09 -29.86
C LEU A 11 47.76 8.29 -30.31
N GLU A 12 47.78 8.65 -31.59
CA GLU A 12 46.93 9.76 -32.09
C GLU A 12 45.79 9.40 -33.02
N ALA A 13 45.30 8.19 -32.95
CA ALA A 13 44.10 7.79 -33.73
C ALA A 13 43.00 7.24 -32.81
N GLY A 14 42.28 8.10 -32.12
CA GLY A 14 41.19 7.59 -31.29
C GLY A 14 40.29 8.59 -30.55
N TRP A 15 40.51 9.88 -30.72
CA TRP A 15 39.62 10.88 -30.11
C TRP A 15 38.98 11.78 -31.16
N GLY A 16 38.20 11.16 -32.04
CA GLY A 16 37.39 11.81 -33.06
C GLY A 16 35.94 11.89 -32.62
N THR A 17 35.53 13.10 -32.20
CA THR A 17 34.17 13.66 -32.31
C THR A 17 33.01 12.81 -31.81
N ALA A 18 32.82 12.81 -30.52
CA ALA A 18 31.51 12.51 -29.89
C ALA A 18 30.71 13.81 -29.67
N ASP A 19 30.46 14.54 -30.73
CA ASP A 19 29.48 15.64 -30.77
C ASP A 19 28.32 15.21 -31.70
N ARG A 20 27.75 14.04 -31.42
CA ARG A 20 26.48 13.66 -32.00
C ARG A 20 25.40 14.02 -31.00
N ALA A 21 24.91 15.26 -31.11
CA ALA A 21 23.69 15.64 -30.45
C ALA A 21 22.64 14.58 -30.78
N LEU A 22 22.06 13.95 -29.74
CA LEU A 22 20.94 13.03 -29.91
C LEU A 22 19.85 13.77 -30.70
N ASP A 23 19.55 13.28 -31.89
CA ASP A 23 18.52 13.84 -32.74
C ASP A 23 17.14 13.50 -32.09
N GLN A 24 16.15 14.36 -32.31
CA GLN A 24 14.79 14.17 -31.79
C GLN A 24 14.22 12.79 -32.18
N SER A 25 14.64 12.24 -33.31
CA SER A 25 14.28 10.90 -33.77
C SER A 25 14.87 9.78 -32.89
N ASP A 26 16.05 9.99 -32.28
CA ASP A 26 16.67 9.02 -31.35
C ASP A 26 15.97 9.03 -30.01
N ILE A 27 15.51 10.21 -29.56
CA ILE A 27 14.69 10.39 -28.37
C ILE A 27 13.30 9.78 -28.59
N ASP A 28 12.67 10.01 -29.73
CA ASP A 28 11.37 9.46 -30.08
C ASP A 28 11.42 7.93 -30.28
N SER A 29 12.54 7.35 -30.70
CA SER A 29 12.70 5.90 -30.78
C SER A 29 12.90 5.24 -29.41
N LEU A 30 13.47 5.95 -28.44
CA LEU A 30 13.60 5.49 -27.04
C LEU A 30 12.29 5.61 -26.25
N PHE A 31 11.43 6.56 -26.63
CA PHE A 31 10.12 6.79 -26.02
C PHE A 31 8.94 6.44 -26.94
N GLY A 32 9.20 6.06 -28.17
CA GLY A 32 8.27 5.98 -29.29
C GLY A 32 7.37 4.75 -29.41
N ASP A 33 7.08 4.07 -28.29
CA ASP A 33 5.99 3.09 -28.23
C ASP A 33 4.91 3.45 -27.19
N MET A 34 4.88 4.73 -26.75
CA MET A 34 3.95 5.21 -25.73
C MET A 34 2.72 5.96 -26.27
N ASP A 35 2.62 6.21 -27.58
CA ASP A 35 1.50 6.97 -28.13
C ASP A 35 0.79 6.26 -29.28
N LYS A 36 -0.05 5.27 -28.91
CA LYS A 36 -1.25 4.95 -29.71
C LYS A 36 -2.46 4.90 -28.78
N PRO A 37 -3.47 5.74 -29.02
CA PRO A 37 -4.67 5.74 -28.20
C PRO A 37 -5.54 4.55 -28.55
N ALA A 38 -5.54 3.54 -27.68
CA ALA A 38 -6.54 2.48 -27.67
C ALA A 38 -7.46 2.66 -26.47
N ALA A 39 -8.73 2.69 -26.79
CA ALA A 39 -9.91 2.92 -25.94
C ALA A 39 -9.86 2.44 -24.48
N GLY A 40 -10.10 3.35 -23.65
CA GLY A 40 -11.02 3.53 -22.47
C GLY A 40 -10.80 2.69 -21.24
N GLU A 41 -10.54 1.41 -21.20
CA GLU A 41 -10.56 0.59 -19.97
C GLU A 41 -9.24 -0.12 -19.65
N ASP A 42 -8.44 -0.41 -20.64
CA ASP A 42 -7.13 -1.06 -20.47
C ASP A 42 -6.01 -0.10 -20.00
N GLN A 43 -6.20 1.19 -20.15
CA GLN A 43 -5.17 2.19 -19.80
C GLN A 43 -5.05 2.39 -18.28
N LYS A 44 -6.16 2.23 -17.53
CA LYS A 44 -6.13 2.23 -16.05
C LYS A 44 -5.38 1.01 -15.50
N ARG A 45 -5.54 -0.14 -16.12
CA ARG A 45 -4.85 -1.39 -15.72
C ARG A 45 -3.36 -1.36 -16.01
N ARG A 46 -2.92 -0.74 -17.12
CA ARG A 46 -1.49 -0.65 -17.49
C ARG A 46 -0.70 0.27 -16.57
N GLY A 47 -1.28 1.36 -16.09
CA GLY A 47 -0.64 2.27 -15.13
C GLY A 47 -0.30 1.59 -13.80
N PHE A 48 -1.17 0.72 -13.31
CA PHE A 48 -0.96 -0.01 -12.07
C PHE A 48 0.09 -1.12 -12.22
N HIS A 49 0.10 -1.85 -13.35
CA HIS A 49 1.12 -2.86 -13.65
C HIS A 49 2.52 -2.27 -13.85
N ALA A 50 2.64 -1.07 -14.38
CA ALA A 50 3.93 -0.37 -14.50
C ALA A 50 4.48 0.07 -13.14
N LEU A 51 3.61 0.45 -12.19
CA LEU A 51 3.98 0.74 -10.81
C LEU A 51 4.40 -0.52 -10.03
N VAL A 52 3.82 -1.66 -10.35
CA VAL A 52 4.14 -2.96 -9.75
C VAL A 52 5.47 -3.54 -10.25
N GLY A 53 5.87 -3.22 -11.48
CA GLY A 53 7.15 -3.65 -12.06
C GLY A 53 8.36 -2.82 -11.65
N GLY A 54 8.18 -1.63 -11.18
CA GLY A 54 9.24 -0.62 -11.00
C GLY A 54 9.33 0.05 -9.65
N ALA A 55 8.72 -0.34 -8.58
CA ALA A 55 9.10 0.22 -7.28
C ALA A 55 8.09 -0.05 -6.16
N LEU A 56 8.57 -0.46 -5.13
CA LEU A 56 8.32 -0.18 -3.72
C LEU A 56 7.99 1.32 -3.37
N VAL A 57 7.52 2.12 -4.30
CA VAL A 57 7.42 3.59 -4.19
C VAL A 57 5.96 4.07 -4.07
N GLY A 58 5.03 3.28 -3.59
CA GLY A 58 3.62 3.67 -3.68
C GLY A 58 2.80 3.70 -2.39
N ILE A 59 3.38 3.36 -1.24
CA ILE A 59 2.63 3.33 0.03
C ILE A 59 2.32 4.73 0.55
N ASP A 60 3.21 5.70 0.34
CA ASP A 60 2.96 7.10 0.68
C ASP A 60 1.72 7.70 -0.04
N ARG A 61 1.12 6.93 -0.95
CA ARG A 61 -0.04 7.32 -1.74
C ARG A 61 -1.37 6.72 -1.27
N LEU A 62 -1.38 5.99 -0.15
CA LEU A 62 -2.61 5.39 0.41
C LEU A 62 -2.86 5.87 1.84
N PRO A 63 -3.11 7.17 2.06
CA PRO A 63 -3.28 7.74 3.40
C PRO A 63 -4.49 7.13 4.14
N THR A 64 -5.57 6.82 3.41
CA THR A 64 -6.77 6.20 3.99
C THR A 64 -6.48 4.80 4.53
N LEU A 65 -5.54 4.05 3.93
CA LEU A 65 -5.16 2.72 4.42
C LEU A 65 -4.51 2.79 5.80
N ASN A 66 -3.67 3.79 6.07
CA ASN A 66 -3.08 3.97 7.40
C ASN A 66 -4.17 4.17 8.47
N ILE A 67 -5.20 4.95 8.16
CA ILE A 67 -6.34 5.17 9.07
C ILE A 67 -7.12 3.87 9.30
N ILE A 68 -7.30 3.06 8.27
CA ILE A 68 -7.95 1.75 8.38
C ILE A 68 -7.15 0.83 9.31
N VAL A 69 -5.83 0.81 9.15
CA VAL A 69 -4.91 -0.01 9.95
C VAL A 69 -4.88 0.47 11.41
N ASP A 70 -4.86 1.77 11.68
CA ASP A 70 -4.97 2.33 13.03
C ASP A 70 -6.31 1.96 13.69
N ARG A 71 -7.41 2.03 12.92
CA ARG A 71 -8.73 1.58 13.39
C ARG A 71 -8.75 0.08 13.67
N LEU A 72 -8.10 -0.72 12.82
CA LEU A 72 -7.97 -2.16 13.02
C LEU A 72 -7.23 -2.48 14.32
N ALA A 73 -6.15 -1.76 14.66
CA ALA A 73 -5.43 -1.94 15.92
C ALA A 73 -6.34 -1.75 17.13
N GLN A 74 -7.18 -0.71 17.11
CA GLN A 74 -8.12 -0.43 18.19
C GLN A 74 -9.20 -1.53 18.31
N LEU A 75 -9.75 -1.98 17.19
CA LEU A 75 -10.76 -3.05 17.15
C LEU A 75 -10.17 -4.37 17.65
N LEU A 76 -9.00 -4.76 17.13
CA LEU A 76 -8.31 -5.97 17.56
C LEU A 76 -8.00 -5.92 19.06
N THR A 77 -7.53 -4.78 19.60
CA THR A 77 -7.30 -4.61 21.05
C THR A 77 -8.57 -4.92 21.85
N ALA A 78 -9.71 -4.35 21.46
CA ALA A 78 -10.98 -4.60 22.15
C ALA A 78 -11.44 -6.05 22.02
N SER A 79 -11.35 -6.63 20.83
CA SER A 79 -11.80 -7.99 20.57
C SER A 79 -10.90 -9.04 21.21
N PHE A 80 -9.58 -8.82 21.23
CA PHE A 80 -8.64 -9.71 21.94
C PHE A 80 -8.89 -9.72 23.46
N ARG A 81 -9.16 -8.56 24.08
CA ARG A 81 -9.51 -8.49 25.50
C ARG A 81 -10.76 -9.30 25.82
N ILE A 82 -11.77 -9.24 24.97
CA ILE A 82 -12.99 -10.03 25.13
C ILE A 82 -12.71 -11.53 24.91
N PHE A 83 -11.96 -11.86 23.88
CA PHE A 83 -11.70 -13.25 23.48
C PHE A 83 -10.82 -13.98 24.49
N THR A 84 -9.77 -13.34 25.00
CA THR A 84 -8.84 -13.93 25.95
C THR A 84 -9.25 -13.74 27.41
N ALA A 85 -10.23 -12.85 27.68
CA ALA A 85 -10.60 -12.39 29.01
C ALA A 85 -9.40 -11.86 29.83
N ASP A 86 -8.39 -11.32 29.13
CA ASP A 86 -7.16 -10.79 29.69
C ASP A 86 -6.86 -9.39 29.12
N ASN A 87 -5.92 -8.69 29.76
CA ASN A 87 -5.52 -7.38 29.27
C ASN A 87 -4.59 -7.54 28.06
N ALA A 88 -5.16 -7.39 26.87
CA ALA A 88 -4.44 -7.39 25.62
C ALA A 88 -4.28 -5.98 25.07
N ASP A 89 -3.15 -5.70 24.44
CA ASP A 89 -2.88 -4.48 23.71
C ASP A 89 -2.31 -4.83 22.35
N VAL A 90 -2.83 -4.20 21.29
CA VAL A 90 -2.42 -4.48 19.91
C VAL A 90 -1.88 -3.21 19.30
N ASN A 91 -0.63 -3.27 18.89
CA ASN A 91 0.03 -2.20 18.14
C ASN A 91 0.31 -2.67 16.71
N ILE A 92 0.03 -1.84 15.72
CA ILE A 92 0.31 -2.20 14.32
C ILE A 92 1.45 -1.36 13.80
N ASP A 93 2.42 -2.05 13.23
CA ASP A 93 3.54 -1.44 12.51
C ASP A 93 3.06 -0.68 11.28
N ARG A 94 3.96 0.17 10.76
CA ARG A 94 3.71 0.88 9.50
C ARG A 94 3.45 -0.09 8.35
N VAL A 95 2.48 0.28 7.55
CA VAL A 95 2.17 -0.42 6.30
C VAL A 95 3.37 -0.36 5.35
N ARG A 96 3.73 -1.50 4.77
CA ARG A 96 4.88 -1.66 3.86
C ARG A 96 4.47 -2.33 2.57
N ALA A 97 5.07 -1.93 1.45
CA ALA A 97 5.02 -2.74 0.23
C ALA A 97 5.98 -3.91 0.36
N ILE A 98 5.50 -5.10 0.13
CA ILE A 98 6.27 -6.33 0.19
C ILE A 98 5.88 -7.22 -0.98
N ARG A 99 6.77 -8.09 -1.43
CA ARG A 99 6.41 -9.14 -2.38
C ARG A 99 5.84 -10.33 -1.64
N LEU A 100 4.90 -11.03 -2.27
CA LEU A 100 4.35 -12.25 -1.68
C LEU A 100 5.44 -13.26 -1.30
N LYS A 101 6.48 -13.40 -2.15
CA LYS A 101 7.62 -14.28 -1.85
C LYS A 101 8.30 -13.91 -0.53
N ASP A 102 8.67 -12.63 -0.39
CA ASP A 102 9.40 -12.13 0.78
C ASP A 102 8.57 -12.27 2.06
N PHE A 103 7.24 -12.08 1.95
CA PHE A 103 6.32 -12.33 3.05
C PHE A 103 6.30 -13.80 3.47
N LEU A 104 6.12 -14.72 2.52
CA LEU A 104 6.06 -16.15 2.82
C LEU A 104 7.39 -16.70 3.39
N GLU A 105 8.52 -16.11 3.00
CA GLU A 105 9.85 -16.42 3.55
C GLU A 105 10.07 -15.83 4.96
N SER A 106 9.34 -14.78 5.32
CA SER A 106 9.43 -14.14 6.64
C SER A 106 8.54 -14.78 7.71
N VAL A 107 7.65 -15.70 7.34
CA VAL A 107 6.74 -16.35 8.28
C VAL A 107 7.48 -17.38 9.13
N ASP A 108 7.36 -17.23 10.45
CA ASP A 108 7.97 -18.14 11.41
C ASP A 108 7.34 -19.54 11.36
N LEU A 109 8.17 -20.57 11.42
CA LEU A 109 7.72 -21.97 11.43
C LEU A 109 7.69 -22.52 12.88
N PRO A 110 6.67 -23.33 13.22
CA PRO A 110 5.59 -23.88 12.39
C PRO A 110 4.52 -22.84 12.04
N ALA A 111 4.30 -22.62 10.76
CA ALA A 111 3.37 -21.60 10.30
C ALA A 111 1.89 -22.01 10.46
N MET A 112 1.05 -21.04 10.78
CA MET A 112 -0.40 -21.12 10.58
C MET A 112 -0.86 -19.90 9.79
N ILE A 113 -1.12 -20.13 8.52
CA ILE A 113 -1.51 -19.08 7.58
C ILE A 113 -2.99 -19.28 7.24
N ALA A 114 -3.82 -18.32 7.61
CA ALA A 114 -5.21 -18.28 7.19
C ALA A 114 -5.32 -17.57 5.83
N VAL A 115 -5.97 -18.20 4.89
CA VAL A 115 -6.35 -17.62 3.62
C VAL A 115 -7.77 -17.13 3.74
N LEU A 116 -7.96 -15.80 3.68
CA LEU A 116 -9.27 -15.18 3.72
C LEU A 116 -9.67 -14.74 2.32
N ARG A 117 -10.89 -15.05 1.93
CA ARG A 117 -11.50 -14.59 0.70
C ARG A 117 -12.29 -13.30 0.97
N ILE A 118 -12.14 -12.33 0.08
CA ILE A 118 -12.91 -11.09 0.08
C ILE A 118 -13.91 -11.20 -1.08
N GLU A 119 -15.18 -11.46 -0.75
CA GLU A 119 -16.19 -11.79 -1.78
C GLU A 119 -16.44 -10.62 -2.72
N GLN A 120 -16.54 -9.40 -2.18
CA GLN A 120 -16.91 -8.21 -2.95
C GLN A 120 -15.80 -7.74 -3.91
N TRP A 121 -14.55 -8.13 -3.65
CA TRP A 121 -13.39 -7.75 -4.48
C TRP A 121 -12.86 -8.91 -5.32
N ASP A 122 -13.50 -10.08 -5.22
CA ASP A 122 -13.05 -11.36 -5.83
C ASP A 122 -11.52 -11.58 -5.61
N GLY A 123 -11.09 -11.31 -4.39
CA GLY A 123 -9.68 -11.35 -4.02
C GLY A 123 -9.44 -12.10 -2.73
N TYR A 124 -8.16 -12.23 -2.38
CA TYR A 124 -7.72 -12.94 -1.20
C TYR A 124 -6.78 -12.07 -0.37
N CYS A 125 -6.73 -12.34 0.94
CA CYS A 125 -5.68 -11.85 1.82
C CYS A 125 -5.14 -13.00 2.68
N LEU A 126 -3.92 -12.83 3.17
CA LEU A 126 -3.27 -13.78 4.07
C LEU A 126 -3.16 -13.18 5.47
N VAL A 127 -3.37 -14.03 6.45
CA VAL A 127 -3.15 -13.73 7.86
C VAL A 127 -2.27 -14.83 8.43
N ALA A 128 -1.01 -14.52 8.71
CA ALA A 128 -0.08 -15.45 9.32
C ALA A 128 0.00 -15.19 10.83
N LEU A 129 -0.10 -16.26 11.62
CA LEU A 129 -0.06 -16.18 13.07
C LEU A 129 1.27 -16.70 13.59
N ASP A 130 1.89 -15.93 14.47
CA ASP A 130 3.09 -16.34 15.20
C ASP A 130 2.78 -17.54 16.12
N PRO A 131 3.61 -18.59 16.10
CA PRO A 131 3.51 -19.73 17.03
C PRO A 131 3.46 -19.31 18.50
N ARG A 132 4.14 -18.23 18.89
CA ARG A 132 4.12 -17.70 20.26
C ARG A 132 2.76 -17.14 20.64
N LEU A 133 2.10 -16.44 19.72
CA LEU A 133 0.75 -15.93 19.92
C LEU A 133 -0.24 -17.07 20.10
N ILE A 134 -0.13 -18.10 19.25
CA ILE A 134 -0.96 -19.30 19.33
C ILE A 134 -0.82 -19.98 20.68
N GLY A 135 0.42 -20.25 21.11
CA GLY A 135 0.70 -20.86 22.42
C GLY A 135 0.19 -20.01 23.57
N SER A 136 0.37 -18.70 23.50
CA SER A 136 -0.09 -17.76 24.53
C SER A 136 -1.63 -17.72 24.63
N ALA A 137 -2.32 -17.66 23.48
CA ALA A 137 -3.78 -17.61 23.44
C ALA A 137 -4.41 -18.94 23.93
N VAL A 138 -3.86 -20.08 23.49
CA VAL A 138 -4.34 -21.39 23.94
C VAL A 138 -4.12 -21.61 25.43
N ASP A 139 -2.95 -21.22 25.97
CA ASP A 139 -2.65 -21.35 27.38
C ASP A 139 -3.60 -20.49 28.24
N LEU A 140 -3.91 -19.26 27.80
CA LEU A 140 -4.89 -18.40 28.47
C LEU A 140 -6.30 -19.00 28.47
N LEU A 141 -6.78 -19.47 27.35
CA LEU A 141 -8.12 -20.05 27.20
C LEU A 141 -8.29 -21.37 27.98
N LEU A 142 -7.19 -22.10 28.19
CA LEU A 142 -7.17 -23.28 29.05
C LEU A 142 -6.97 -22.94 30.55
N GLY A 143 -6.95 -21.66 30.92
CA GLY A 143 -6.81 -21.21 32.31
C GLY A 143 -5.37 -21.23 32.84
N GLY A 144 -4.38 -21.28 31.94
CA GLY A 144 -2.96 -21.25 32.30
C GLY A 144 -2.54 -19.88 32.83
N ARG A 145 -2.07 -19.82 34.08
CA ARG A 145 -1.54 -18.61 34.74
C ARG A 145 0.00 -18.58 34.76
N ARG A 146 0.67 -19.33 33.90
CA ARG A 146 2.12 -19.39 33.91
C ARG A 146 2.74 -18.17 33.22
N ASN A 147 3.68 -17.51 33.91
CA ASN A 147 4.43 -16.35 33.45
C ASN A 147 5.40 -16.63 32.27
N LYS A 148 5.38 -17.80 31.68
CA LYS A 148 6.24 -18.15 30.55
C LYS A 148 5.39 -18.80 29.47
N PRO A 149 5.34 -18.22 28.26
CA PRO A 149 4.69 -18.86 27.13
C PRO A 149 5.38 -20.21 26.85
N GLN A 150 4.60 -21.27 26.65
CA GLN A 150 5.13 -22.50 26.10
C GLN A 150 5.48 -22.23 24.64
N LEU A 151 6.77 -22.15 24.35
CA LEU A 151 7.25 -22.10 22.97
C LEU A 151 6.83 -23.39 22.27
N ILE A 152 6.07 -23.26 21.21
CA ILE A 152 5.73 -24.37 20.30
C ILE A 152 6.94 -24.54 19.38
N GLU A 153 8.06 -25.00 19.94
CA GLU A 153 9.28 -25.21 19.16
C GLU A 153 9.14 -26.47 18.31
N GLY A 154 9.17 -26.31 16.99
CA GLY A 154 9.40 -27.37 16.03
C GLY A 154 8.31 -28.45 15.87
N ARG A 155 7.18 -28.37 16.57
CA ARG A 155 6.06 -29.31 16.39
C ARG A 155 4.91 -28.70 15.57
N PRO A 156 4.23 -29.50 14.75
CA PRO A 156 3.03 -29.03 14.06
C PRO A 156 1.91 -28.69 15.05
N CYS A 157 1.04 -27.76 14.68
CA CYS A 157 -0.14 -27.41 15.47
C CYS A 157 -1.05 -28.63 15.69
N THR A 158 -1.51 -28.78 16.92
CA THR A 158 -2.47 -29.83 17.29
C THR A 158 -3.87 -29.48 16.78
N ALA A 159 -4.77 -30.48 16.76
CA ALA A 159 -6.17 -30.28 16.37
C ALA A 159 -6.88 -29.24 17.27
N ILE A 160 -6.56 -29.21 18.56
CA ILE A 160 -7.11 -28.25 19.52
C ILE A 160 -6.63 -26.84 19.18
N GLU A 161 -5.33 -26.64 19.00
CA GLU A 161 -4.76 -25.34 18.61
C GLU A 161 -5.35 -24.86 17.29
N ARG A 162 -5.51 -25.74 16.31
CA ARG A 162 -6.16 -25.41 15.04
C ARG A 162 -7.59 -24.93 15.22
N THR A 163 -8.39 -25.60 16.05
CA THR A 163 -9.78 -25.18 16.32
C THR A 163 -9.82 -23.81 17.00
N PHE A 164 -8.89 -23.54 17.92
CA PHE A 164 -8.76 -22.22 18.55
C PHE A 164 -8.40 -21.14 17.55
N ILE A 165 -7.44 -21.39 16.68
CA ILE A 165 -7.01 -20.44 15.64
C ILE A 165 -8.18 -20.16 14.70
N GLU A 166 -8.90 -21.21 14.29
CA GLU A 166 -10.07 -21.05 13.44
C GLU A 166 -11.14 -20.16 14.09
N ARG A 167 -11.36 -20.35 15.38
CA ARG A 167 -12.28 -19.52 16.16
C ARG A 167 -11.75 -18.08 16.29
N LEU A 168 -10.47 -17.88 16.56
CA LEU A 168 -9.83 -16.57 16.62
C LEU A 168 -10.00 -15.81 15.30
N ILE A 169 -9.75 -16.45 14.17
CA ILE A 169 -9.90 -15.82 12.86
C ILE A 169 -11.37 -15.47 12.59
N LYS A 170 -12.31 -16.37 12.84
CA LYS A 170 -13.73 -16.17 12.55
C LYS A 170 -14.43 -15.19 13.49
N GLU A 171 -14.08 -15.19 14.77
CA GLU A 171 -14.76 -14.37 15.78
C GLU A 171 -14.08 -13.03 16.06
N VAL A 172 -12.75 -12.92 15.80
CA VAL A 172 -11.96 -11.71 16.08
C VAL A 172 -11.45 -11.08 14.80
N VAL A 173 -10.55 -11.75 14.09
CA VAL A 173 -9.79 -11.12 12.99
C VAL A 173 -10.67 -10.73 11.81
N ALA A 174 -11.51 -11.64 11.31
CA ALA A 174 -12.35 -11.39 10.14
C ALA A 174 -13.42 -10.31 10.40
N PRO A 175 -14.17 -10.33 11.54
CA PRO A 175 -15.10 -9.26 11.85
C PRO A 175 -14.45 -7.90 12.07
N ASP A 176 -13.26 -7.86 12.67
CA ASP A 176 -12.56 -6.61 12.91
C ASP A 176 -11.97 -6.04 11.61
N LEU A 177 -11.48 -6.88 10.70
CA LEU A 177 -11.13 -6.47 9.34
C LEU A 177 -12.35 -5.87 8.62
N LYS A 178 -13.50 -6.55 8.65
CA LYS A 178 -14.76 -6.02 8.07
C LYS A 178 -15.06 -4.63 8.62
N ARG A 179 -15.07 -4.46 9.94
CA ARG A 179 -15.34 -3.17 10.60
C ARG A 179 -14.31 -2.09 10.27
N ALA A 180 -13.03 -2.48 10.16
CA ALA A 180 -11.98 -1.52 9.82
C ALA A 180 -12.14 -0.99 8.40
N PHE A 181 -12.45 -1.87 7.45
CA PHE A 181 -12.64 -1.54 6.05
C PHE A 181 -14.03 -0.97 5.71
N GLU A 182 -14.97 -0.90 6.65
CA GLU A 182 -16.32 -0.32 6.47
C GLU A 182 -16.31 1.09 5.85
N MET A 183 -15.22 1.83 6.04
CA MET A 183 -15.02 3.15 5.44
C MET A 183 -14.89 3.12 3.92
N VAL A 184 -14.45 2.00 3.37
CA VAL A 184 -14.22 1.78 1.94
C VAL A 184 -15.43 1.09 1.30
N GLY A 185 -16.14 0.27 2.07
CA GLY A 185 -17.33 -0.45 1.61
C GLY A 185 -17.77 -1.52 2.60
N ASP A 186 -18.94 -2.11 2.37
CA ASP A 186 -19.38 -3.29 3.10
C ASP A 186 -18.70 -4.53 2.49
N ILE A 187 -17.71 -5.05 3.20
CA ILE A 187 -16.82 -6.09 2.71
C ILE A 187 -16.80 -7.24 3.70
N ASP A 188 -16.91 -8.46 3.23
CA ASP A 188 -16.85 -9.66 4.05
C ASP A 188 -15.53 -10.40 3.85
N PHE A 189 -14.87 -10.69 4.96
CA PHE A 189 -13.66 -11.51 5.00
C PHE A 189 -14.06 -12.91 5.46
N VAL A 190 -14.03 -13.87 4.56
CA VAL A 190 -14.45 -15.25 4.83
C VAL A 190 -13.23 -16.16 4.87
N LEU A 191 -13.07 -16.90 5.96
CA LEU A 191 -12.01 -17.89 6.06
C LEU A 191 -12.28 -19.04 5.07
N GLU A 192 -11.38 -19.20 4.10
CA GLU A 192 -11.48 -20.26 3.10
C GLU A 192 -10.72 -21.52 3.53
N ARG A 193 -9.45 -21.36 3.95
CA ARG A 193 -8.62 -22.48 4.36
C ARG A 193 -7.46 -22.04 5.25
N PHE A 194 -6.84 -23.02 5.90
CA PHE A 194 -5.58 -22.87 6.63
C PHE A 194 -4.46 -23.64 5.92
N GLU A 195 -3.30 -23.03 5.85
CA GLU A 195 -2.08 -23.64 5.34
C GLU A 195 -1.00 -23.62 6.43
N THR A 196 -0.31 -24.75 6.55
CA THR A 196 0.81 -24.88 7.49
C THR A 196 2.16 -24.72 6.78
N THR A 197 2.14 -24.82 5.46
CA THR A 197 3.33 -24.69 4.62
C THR A 197 3.19 -23.40 3.81
N PRO A 198 4.12 -22.43 3.94
CA PRO A 198 4.03 -21.16 3.25
C PRO A 198 3.85 -21.27 1.73
N SER A 199 4.48 -22.27 1.11
CA SER A 199 4.37 -22.46 -0.34
C SER A 199 2.94 -22.74 -0.84
N TYR A 200 2.11 -23.37 -0.01
CA TYR A 200 0.70 -23.64 -0.35
C TYR A 200 -0.23 -22.46 -0.08
N ALA A 201 0.24 -21.49 0.70
CA ALA A 201 -0.50 -20.25 0.95
C ALA A 201 -0.38 -19.23 -0.20
N ALA A 202 0.31 -19.55 -1.27
CA ALA A 202 0.44 -18.67 -2.41
C ALA A 202 -0.93 -18.45 -3.09
N ILE A 203 -1.48 -17.24 -2.94
CA ILE A 203 -2.78 -16.82 -3.50
C ILE A 203 -2.64 -16.13 -4.87
N THR A 204 -1.41 -15.73 -5.23
CA THR A 204 -1.09 -15.09 -6.51
C THR A 204 0.36 -15.41 -6.88
N LYS A 205 0.88 -14.80 -7.95
CA LYS A 205 2.29 -14.97 -8.35
C LYS A 205 3.22 -14.54 -7.23
N LEU A 206 4.27 -15.31 -6.96
CA LEU A 206 5.26 -15.02 -5.89
C LEU A 206 5.95 -13.67 -6.06
N SER A 207 6.08 -13.19 -7.31
CA SER A 207 6.63 -11.86 -7.62
C SER A 207 5.61 -10.72 -7.46
N ALA A 208 4.34 -11.03 -7.18
CA ALA A 208 3.31 -10.00 -7.05
C ALA A 208 3.59 -9.10 -5.85
N ALA A 209 3.40 -7.80 -6.07
CA ALA A 209 3.47 -6.83 -5.01
C ALA A 209 2.20 -6.87 -4.16
N ALA A 210 2.38 -6.70 -2.88
CA ALA A 210 1.31 -6.71 -1.88
C ALA A 210 1.60 -5.65 -0.80
N ILE A 211 0.59 -5.37 -0.03
CA ILE A 211 0.70 -4.56 1.17
C ILE A 211 0.80 -5.51 2.36
N GLY A 212 1.82 -5.33 3.18
CA GLY A 212 2.01 -6.06 4.42
C GLY A 212 2.06 -5.14 5.62
N PHE A 213 1.51 -5.59 6.74
CA PHE A 213 1.64 -4.95 8.04
C PHE A 213 1.60 -5.98 9.14
N ARG A 214 2.25 -5.67 10.26
CA ARG A 214 2.35 -6.55 11.42
C ARG A 214 1.59 -5.94 12.59
N ALA A 215 0.77 -6.77 13.23
CA ALA A 215 0.10 -6.45 14.47
C ALA A 215 0.79 -7.20 15.63
N ASP A 216 1.47 -6.46 16.48
CA ASP A 216 2.06 -7.00 17.70
C ASP A 216 1.01 -7.04 18.82
N VAL A 217 0.74 -8.23 19.30
CA VAL A 217 -0.24 -8.50 20.36
C VAL A 217 0.50 -8.74 21.67
N ALA A 218 0.38 -7.83 22.61
CA ALA A 218 0.94 -7.96 23.95
C ALA A 218 -0.17 -8.34 24.95
N MET A 219 0.05 -9.39 25.74
CA MET A 219 -0.85 -9.88 26.78
C MET A 219 -0.03 -10.11 28.04
N GLU A 220 -0.01 -9.15 28.98
CA GLU A 220 0.86 -9.15 30.18
C GLU A 220 2.33 -9.50 29.86
N ASN A 221 2.78 -10.71 30.22
CA ASN A 221 4.14 -11.23 29.95
C ASN A 221 4.17 -12.20 28.76
N ARG A 222 3.17 -12.21 27.91
CA ARG A 222 2.94 -13.12 26.79
C ARG A 222 2.60 -12.29 25.56
N GLY A 223 2.54 -12.94 24.41
CA GLY A 223 2.15 -12.27 23.18
C GLY A 223 2.77 -12.92 21.97
N GLY A 224 2.76 -12.20 20.91
CA GLY A 224 3.30 -12.56 19.61
C GLY A 224 2.80 -11.60 18.57
N HIS A 225 2.84 -11.98 17.32
CA HIS A 225 2.39 -11.09 16.25
C HIS A 225 1.45 -11.78 15.26
N ILE A 226 0.72 -10.98 14.52
CA ILE A 226 -0.10 -11.40 13.39
C ILE A 226 0.38 -10.60 12.19
N ASP A 227 0.79 -11.28 11.15
CA ASP A 227 1.19 -10.66 9.90
C ASP A 227 0.04 -10.70 8.89
N PHE A 228 -0.28 -9.56 8.33
CA PHE A 228 -1.30 -9.39 7.31
C PHE A 228 -0.65 -9.10 5.96
N LEU A 229 -1.21 -9.70 4.91
CA LEU A 229 -0.81 -9.42 3.54
C LEU A 229 -2.03 -9.33 2.64
N ILE A 230 -2.13 -8.21 1.91
CA ILE A 230 -3.19 -7.97 0.93
C ILE A 230 -2.53 -7.66 -0.41
N PRO A 231 -2.72 -8.50 -1.45
CA PRO A 231 -2.19 -8.21 -2.78
C PRO A 231 -2.74 -6.90 -3.35
N TYR A 232 -1.92 -6.15 -4.08
CA TYR A 232 -2.40 -4.93 -4.75
C TYR A 232 -3.55 -5.21 -5.72
N ALA A 233 -3.52 -6.35 -6.41
CA ALA A 233 -4.60 -6.76 -7.29
C ALA A 233 -5.95 -6.88 -6.57
N THR A 234 -5.95 -7.26 -5.30
CA THR A 234 -7.16 -7.32 -4.46
C THR A 234 -7.67 -5.93 -4.09
N LEU A 235 -6.77 -4.94 -3.97
CA LEU A 235 -7.14 -3.55 -3.65
C LEU A 235 -7.46 -2.68 -4.88
N ASP A 236 -7.26 -3.21 -6.08
CA ASP A 236 -7.49 -2.48 -7.33
C ASP A 236 -8.89 -1.84 -7.43
N PRO A 237 -10.00 -2.53 -7.06
CA PRO A 237 -11.33 -1.95 -7.14
C PRO A 237 -11.53 -0.72 -6.24
N VAL A 238 -10.76 -0.59 -5.17
CA VAL A 238 -10.90 0.45 -4.14
C VAL A 238 -9.72 1.40 -4.07
N HIS A 239 -8.78 1.25 -4.98
CA HIS A 239 -7.56 2.07 -5.03
C HIS A 239 -7.84 3.57 -5.02
N ASP A 240 -8.81 4.02 -5.80
CA ASP A 240 -9.18 5.44 -5.88
C ASP A 240 -9.71 5.98 -4.53
N LEU A 241 -10.38 5.13 -3.74
CA LEU A 241 -10.86 5.50 -2.41
C LEU A 241 -9.72 5.50 -1.38
N LEU A 242 -8.79 4.56 -1.49
CA LEU A 242 -7.65 4.46 -0.60
C LEU A 242 -6.61 5.56 -0.82
N SER A 243 -6.50 6.07 -2.06
CA SER A 243 -5.58 7.15 -2.44
C SER A 243 -6.10 8.55 -2.11
N GLN A 244 -7.40 8.69 -1.78
CA GLN A 244 -7.94 9.96 -1.34
C GLN A 244 -7.42 10.29 0.06
N GLU A 245 -7.02 11.55 0.27
CA GLU A 245 -6.81 12.03 1.63
C GLU A 245 -8.14 11.98 2.38
N TYR A 246 -8.16 11.18 3.44
CA TYR A 246 -9.33 11.06 4.29
C TYR A 246 -9.52 12.36 5.09
N VAL A 247 -10.26 13.27 4.52
CA VAL A 247 -10.75 14.47 5.22
C VAL A 247 -11.93 14.06 6.10
N GLY A 248 -11.66 13.31 7.19
CA GLY A 248 -12.65 12.89 8.18
C GLY A 248 -13.93 12.27 7.57
N LYS A 249 -14.63 11.40 8.32
CA LYS A 249 -16.00 11.06 7.92
C LYS A 249 -16.68 12.36 7.50
N LYS A 250 -17.35 12.39 6.36
CA LYS A 250 -18.51 13.25 6.13
C LYS A 250 -19.60 12.82 7.13
N GLN A 251 -19.28 12.96 8.38
CA GLN A 251 -20.25 13.00 9.46
C GLN A 251 -21.04 14.23 9.11
N GLY A 252 -22.23 14.03 8.58
CA GLY A 252 -23.01 15.00 7.85
C GLY A 252 -22.81 16.35 8.48
N GLY A 253 -22.07 17.23 7.75
CA GLY A 253 -21.49 18.41 8.34
C GLY A 253 -22.53 19.08 9.17
N ASP A 254 -22.21 19.48 10.39
CA ASP A 254 -23.13 20.11 11.32
C ASP A 254 -24.13 20.95 10.54
N PRO A 255 -25.41 20.61 10.52
CA PRO A 255 -26.39 21.34 9.71
C PRO A 255 -26.37 22.83 10.01
N ALA A 256 -26.03 23.19 11.26
CA ALA A 256 -25.85 24.56 11.71
C ALA A 256 -24.62 25.20 11.07
N PHE A 257 -23.48 24.50 11.04
CA PHE A 257 -22.27 24.99 10.36
C PHE A 257 -22.47 25.12 8.85
N ARG A 258 -23.12 24.14 8.19
CA ARG A 258 -23.45 24.19 6.77
C ARG A 258 -24.38 25.37 6.44
N SER A 259 -25.41 25.58 7.26
CA SER A 259 -26.31 26.69 7.14
C SER A 259 -25.60 28.04 7.32
N HIS A 260 -24.72 28.14 8.30
CA HIS A 260 -23.88 29.32 8.54
C HIS A 260 -22.94 29.57 7.36
N LEU A 261 -22.29 28.54 6.83
CA LEU A 261 -21.39 28.67 5.68
C LEU A 261 -22.11 29.08 4.43
N LEU A 262 -23.29 28.53 4.14
CA LEU A 262 -24.15 28.91 3.01
C LEU A 262 -24.66 30.36 3.16
N GLY A 263 -24.90 30.83 4.38
CA GLY A 263 -25.28 32.22 4.65
C GLY A 263 -24.13 33.22 4.51
N THR A 264 -22.88 32.76 4.74
CA THR A 264 -21.68 33.60 4.70
C THR A 264 -21.06 33.68 3.32
N LEU A 265 -21.12 32.59 2.52
CA LEU A 265 -20.57 32.51 1.16
C LEU A 265 -21.04 33.66 0.24
N PRO A 266 -22.35 34.05 0.17
CA PRO A 266 -22.79 35.13 -0.68
C PRO A 266 -22.26 36.52 -0.26
N ARG A 267 -21.79 36.65 0.99
CA ARG A 267 -21.24 37.90 1.54
C ARG A 267 -19.73 38.00 1.40
N THR A 268 -19.09 36.91 0.95
CA THR A 268 -17.64 36.85 0.80
C THR A 268 -17.22 37.44 -0.53
N THR A 269 -16.38 38.46 -0.49
CA THR A 269 -15.78 39.04 -1.69
C THR A 269 -14.55 38.24 -2.09
N MET A 270 -14.45 37.93 -3.39
CA MET A 270 -13.25 37.27 -3.92
C MET A 270 -12.71 38.05 -5.12
N HIS A 271 -11.39 38.10 -5.24
CA HIS A 271 -10.74 38.70 -6.39
C HIS A 271 -10.75 37.72 -7.56
N VAL A 272 -11.48 38.09 -8.60
CA VAL A 272 -11.54 37.33 -9.85
C VAL A 272 -10.66 38.01 -10.89
N ARG A 273 -9.72 37.27 -11.47
CA ARG A 273 -8.88 37.73 -12.57
C ARG A 273 -9.22 36.93 -13.83
N ALA A 274 -9.84 37.61 -14.78
CA ALA A 274 -10.06 37.04 -16.10
C ALA A 274 -8.77 37.19 -16.94
N VAL A 275 -8.14 36.09 -17.29
CA VAL A 275 -6.98 36.07 -18.18
C VAL A 275 -7.48 35.70 -19.57
N ILE A 276 -7.51 36.68 -20.47
CA ILE A 276 -8.00 36.51 -21.84
C ILE A 276 -6.90 35.78 -22.65
N GLU A 277 -5.64 36.24 -22.52
CA GLU A 277 -4.52 35.66 -23.24
C GLU A 277 -3.22 35.86 -22.43
N ARG A 278 -2.27 34.93 -22.59
CA ARG A 278 -0.88 35.06 -22.11
C ARG A 278 0.06 35.00 -23.30
N ARG A 279 0.76 36.13 -23.58
CA ARG A 279 1.70 36.21 -24.69
C ARG A 279 3.11 36.49 -24.17
N ARG A 280 4.11 35.83 -24.77
CA ARG A 280 5.52 36.16 -24.52
C ARG A 280 5.92 37.30 -25.45
N ILE A 281 6.34 38.41 -24.87
CA ILE A 281 6.72 39.65 -25.61
C ILE A 281 8.16 39.99 -25.16
N SER A 282 8.99 40.48 -26.07
CA SER A 282 10.35 40.90 -25.72
C SER A 282 10.32 42.22 -24.90
N ALA A 283 11.25 42.35 -23.97
CA ALA A 283 11.36 43.56 -23.14
C ALA A 283 11.57 44.84 -24.01
N LEU A 284 12.26 44.70 -25.15
CA LEU A 284 12.48 45.78 -26.11
C LEU A 284 11.18 46.24 -26.76
N GLU A 285 10.22 45.35 -26.99
CA GLU A 285 8.93 45.64 -27.56
C GLU A 285 8.04 46.38 -26.54
N VAL A 286 8.07 45.97 -25.30
CA VAL A 286 7.38 46.65 -24.19
C VAL A 286 7.89 48.07 -23.96
N LEU A 287 9.21 48.29 -24.05
CA LEU A 287 9.83 49.63 -23.93
C LEU A 287 9.43 50.63 -25.06
N ARG A 288 8.95 50.11 -26.18
CA ARG A 288 8.49 50.94 -27.34
C ARG A 288 7.01 51.32 -27.23
N TRP A 289 6.26 50.80 -26.25
CA TRP A 289 4.87 51.09 -26.11
C TRP A 289 4.64 52.53 -25.69
N ARG A 290 3.63 53.13 -26.28
CA ARG A 290 3.15 54.48 -25.94
C ARG A 290 1.67 54.40 -25.60
N PRO A 291 1.13 55.39 -24.85
CA PRO A 291 -0.32 55.47 -24.65
C PRO A 291 -1.06 55.45 -26.00
N GLY A 292 -1.96 54.46 -26.19
CA GLY A 292 -2.67 54.21 -27.43
C GLY A 292 -2.08 53.11 -28.34
N SER A 293 -0.98 52.43 -27.92
CA SER A 293 -0.46 51.24 -28.63
C SER A 293 -1.51 50.11 -28.61
N LYS A 294 -1.80 49.54 -29.77
CA LYS A 294 -2.75 48.44 -29.94
C LYS A 294 -2.00 47.11 -29.78
N LEU A 295 -2.48 46.25 -28.90
CA LEU A 295 -2.11 44.85 -28.86
C LEU A 295 -3.10 44.05 -29.71
N LEU A 296 -2.61 43.40 -30.74
CA LEU A 296 -3.44 42.46 -31.50
C LEU A 296 -3.48 41.16 -30.70
N LEU A 297 -4.66 40.78 -30.26
CA LEU A 297 -4.97 39.52 -29.59
C LEU A 297 -5.08 38.39 -30.59
#